data_6d74a1484601ab6a14be95fc2569b446
#
_entry.id   6d74a1484601ab6a14be95fc2569b446
#
_cell.length_a   1.000
_cell.length_b   1.000
_cell.length_c   1.000
_cell.angle_alpha   90.00
_cell.angle_beta   90.00
_cell.angle_gamma   90.00
#
_symmetry.space_group_name_H-M   'P 1'
#
loop_
_entity.id
_entity.type
_entity.pdbx_description
1 polymer ?
#
loop_
_entity_poly.entity_id
_entity_poly.type
_entity_poly.pdbx_seq_one_letter_code
_entity_poly.pdbx_strand_id
1 'polypeptide(L)'
;MKFEEFLIGKYVNLVLLDEEVAKNTDWYTWFNFSENTKILDVGKFPHTLKKQLDYIKNELATKKEILSFEEVDRKIQLGVVEKVTNTLVGMVSAYNINYISRTCYVSVITDLRKKNFNRLKVFKECQDMLLDHLFFTLNLRKIYTGATDKKLSDFTIKIWGFKREAIFEKHAYIDGKYEDAFVLGLFKEDWQRFKKI
;
A
#
# COMPACT_ATOMS: atom_id res chain seq x y z
N MET A 1 -13.56 -14.40 -11.59
CA MET A 1 -13.27 -13.06 -12.12
C MET A 1 -11.87 -13.05 -12.71
N LYS A 2 -11.64 -12.36 -13.83
CA LYS A 2 -10.31 -12.13 -14.41
C LYS A 2 -9.82 -10.77 -13.94
N PHE A 3 -8.66 -10.71 -13.31
CA PHE A 3 -8.03 -9.46 -12.91
C PHE A 3 -7.08 -8.97 -14.01
N GLU A 4 -6.96 -7.66 -14.19
CA GLU A 4 -5.97 -7.06 -15.08
C GLU A 4 -4.65 -6.91 -14.32
N GLU A 5 -3.63 -7.69 -14.74
CA GLU A 5 -2.34 -7.78 -14.06
C GLU A 5 -1.43 -6.62 -14.45
N PHE A 6 -0.84 -5.95 -13.47
CA PHE A 6 0.16 -4.91 -13.64
C PHE A 6 1.58 -5.40 -13.35
N LEU A 7 1.77 -6.11 -12.23
CA LEU A 7 3.04 -6.77 -11.90
C LEU A 7 2.77 -8.23 -11.55
N ILE A 8 3.58 -9.14 -12.11
CA ILE A 8 3.42 -10.59 -11.96
C ILE A 8 4.49 -11.12 -11.03
N GLY A 9 4.09 -11.68 -9.88
CA GLY A 9 4.97 -12.30 -8.90
C GLY A 9 4.88 -13.83 -8.90
N LYS A 10 5.55 -14.44 -7.94
CA LYS A 10 5.55 -15.90 -7.74
C LYS A 10 4.29 -16.36 -7.00
N TYR A 11 3.93 -15.71 -5.92
CA TYR A 11 2.80 -16.04 -5.05
C TYR A 11 1.62 -15.12 -5.24
N VAL A 12 1.86 -13.88 -5.66
CA VAL A 12 0.83 -12.87 -5.89
C VAL A 12 1.01 -12.18 -7.24
N ASN A 13 -0.09 -11.62 -7.75
CA ASN A 13 -0.06 -10.60 -8.80
C ASN A 13 -0.55 -9.28 -8.21
N LEU A 14 0.08 -8.18 -8.64
CA LEU A 14 -0.45 -6.85 -8.40
C LEU A 14 -1.30 -6.44 -9.60
N VAL A 15 -2.56 -6.12 -9.34
CA VAL A 15 -3.60 -5.92 -10.36
C VAL A 15 -4.19 -4.52 -10.29
N LEU A 16 -4.76 -4.06 -11.40
CA LEU A 16 -5.48 -2.80 -11.42
C LEU A 16 -6.75 -2.90 -10.56
N LEU A 17 -7.07 -1.80 -9.89
CA LEU A 17 -8.28 -1.66 -9.07
C LEU A 17 -9.25 -0.74 -9.79
N ASP A 18 -10.23 -1.31 -10.46
CA ASP A 18 -11.26 -0.64 -11.22
C ASP A 18 -12.67 -0.84 -10.63
N GLU A 19 -13.67 -0.31 -11.33
CA GLU A 19 -15.07 -0.45 -10.92
C GLU A 19 -15.54 -1.92 -10.95
N GLU A 20 -15.04 -2.73 -11.87
CA GLU A 20 -15.41 -4.13 -11.99
C GLU A 20 -14.88 -4.93 -10.79
N VAL A 21 -13.64 -4.68 -10.39
CA VAL A 21 -13.05 -5.24 -9.16
C VAL A 21 -13.87 -4.83 -7.94
N ALA A 22 -14.24 -3.55 -7.82
CA ALA A 22 -15.02 -3.08 -6.68
C ALA A 22 -16.43 -3.69 -6.60
N LYS A 23 -17.09 -3.91 -7.75
CA LYS A 23 -18.45 -4.49 -7.82
C LYS A 23 -18.46 -6.00 -7.57
N ASN A 24 -17.39 -6.71 -7.97
CA ASN A 24 -17.34 -8.19 -7.93
C ASN A 24 -16.50 -8.76 -6.79
N THR A 25 -15.96 -7.91 -5.91
CA THR A 25 -15.20 -8.33 -4.72
C THR A 25 -15.76 -7.69 -3.45
N ASP A 26 -15.26 -8.14 -2.32
CA ASP A 26 -15.60 -7.56 -1.02
C ASP A 26 -14.66 -6.40 -0.61
N TRP A 27 -13.89 -5.84 -1.53
CA TRP A 27 -12.86 -4.82 -1.27
C TRP A 27 -13.40 -3.62 -0.48
N TYR A 28 -14.56 -3.06 -0.86
CA TYR A 28 -15.11 -1.91 -0.14
C TYR A 28 -15.45 -2.22 1.33
N THR A 29 -15.73 -3.50 1.66
CA THR A 29 -16.08 -3.91 3.01
C THR A 29 -14.88 -3.94 3.97
N TRP A 30 -13.64 -3.96 3.45
CA TRP A 30 -12.44 -4.01 4.27
C TRP A 30 -12.31 -2.80 5.18
N PHE A 31 -12.79 -1.64 4.71
CA PHE A 31 -12.77 -0.39 5.45
C PHE A 31 -13.85 -0.29 6.53
N ASN A 32 -14.80 -1.22 6.55
CA ASN A 32 -15.82 -1.34 7.60
C ASN A 32 -15.43 -2.36 8.69
N PHE A 33 -14.33 -3.07 8.50
CA PHE A 33 -13.82 -4.01 9.50
C PHE A 33 -12.76 -3.33 10.35
N SER A 34 -13.09 -3.07 11.63
CA SER A 34 -12.27 -2.25 12.53
C SER A 34 -10.84 -2.75 12.67
N GLU A 35 -10.61 -4.07 12.72
CA GLU A 35 -9.27 -4.63 12.82
C GLU A 35 -8.38 -4.32 11.60
N ASN A 36 -8.97 -4.19 10.40
CA ASN A 36 -8.22 -3.77 9.20
C ASN A 36 -7.80 -2.30 9.25
N THR A 37 -8.58 -1.47 9.94
CA THR A 37 -8.46 0.00 9.90
C THR A 37 -8.02 0.62 11.22
N LYS A 38 -7.83 -0.20 12.25
CA LYS A 38 -7.51 0.22 13.61
C LYS A 38 -6.35 1.22 13.67
N ILE A 39 -5.29 0.96 12.91
CA ILE A 39 -4.06 1.75 12.87
C ILE A 39 -4.01 2.73 11.69
N LEU A 40 -5.12 2.87 10.94
CA LEU A 40 -5.20 3.73 9.76
C LEU A 40 -6.07 4.95 10.06
N ASP A 41 -5.81 6.05 9.39
CA ASP A 41 -6.67 7.24 9.41
C ASP A 41 -7.97 7.04 8.62
N VAL A 42 -7.98 6.05 7.71
CA VAL A 42 -9.16 5.64 6.93
C VAL A 42 -9.99 4.61 7.69
N GLY A 43 -11.26 4.45 7.30
CA GLY A 43 -12.16 3.44 7.89
C GLY A 43 -12.74 3.81 9.26
N LYS A 44 -12.63 5.07 9.67
CA LYS A 44 -13.32 5.60 10.87
C LYS A 44 -14.77 5.97 10.60
N PHE A 45 -15.17 6.07 9.33
CA PHE A 45 -16.52 6.35 8.87
C PHE A 45 -17.02 5.23 7.97
N PRO A 46 -18.33 4.94 7.95
CA PRO A 46 -18.90 3.91 7.09
C PRO A 46 -18.48 4.06 5.63
N HIS A 47 -18.10 2.95 5.01
CA HIS A 47 -17.66 2.88 3.62
C HIS A 47 -18.63 2.02 2.81
N THR A 48 -19.23 2.59 1.76
CA THR A 48 -20.21 1.93 0.90
C THR A 48 -19.59 1.62 -0.46
N LEU A 49 -20.21 0.71 -1.22
CA LEU A 49 -19.80 0.45 -2.60
C LEU A 49 -19.84 1.73 -3.44
N LYS A 50 -20.89 2.58 -3.27
CA LYS A 50 -20.97 3.87 -3.97
C LYS A 50 -19.75 4.75 -3.68
N LYS A 51 -19.37 4.89 -2.41
CA LYS A 51 -18.19 5.67 -2.00
C LYS A 51 -16.90 5.10 -2.61
N GLN A 52 -16.80 3.76 -2.73
CA GLN A 52 -15.67 3.11 -3.39
C GLN A 52 -15.62 3.41 -4.89
N LEU A 53 -16.77 3.39 -5.58
CA LEU A 53 -16.84 3.72 -7.01
C LEU A 53 -16.53 5.20 -7.27
N ASP A 54 -17.03 6.10 -6.44
CA ASP A 54 -16.71 7.54 -6.51
C ASP A 54 -15.19 7.76 -6.30
N TYR A 55 -14.59 7.05 -5.37
CA TYR A 55 -13.13 7.09 -5.14
C TYR A 55 -12.33 6.63 -6.37
N ILE A 56 -12.72 5.51 -6.98
CA ILE A 56 -12.06 5.00 -8.20
C ILE A 56 -12.14 6.05 -9.31
N LYS A 57 -13.33 6.61 -9.55
CA LYS A 57 -13.55 7.59 -10.58
C LYS A 57 -12.75 8.88 -10.39
N ASN A 58 -12.63 9.35 -9.15
CA ASN A 58 -12.05 10.65 -8.87
C ASN A 58 -10.53 10.57 -8.58
N GLU A 59 -10.04 9.44 -8.04
CA GLU A 59 -8.70 9.33 -7.51
C GLU A 59 -7.81 8.30 -8.23
N LEU A 60 -8.40 7.27 -8.85
CA LEU A 60 -7.66 6.20 -9.51
C LEU A 60 -7.79 6.23 -11.04
N ALA A 61 -8.87 6.80 -11.58
CA ALA A 61 -8.99 6.95 -13.02
C ALA A 61 -7.91 7.91 -13.53
N THR A 62 -7.08 7.41 -14.45
CA THR A 62 -6.06 8.23 -15.12
C THR A 62 -6.73 9.37 -15.86
N LYS A 63 -6.31 10.60 -15.63
CA LYS A 63 -6.76 11.75 -16.43
C LYS A 63 -6.29 11.54 -17.87
N LYS A 64 -7.20 11.72 -18.83
CA LYS A 64 -6.95 11.42 -20.25
C LYS A 64 -5.87 12.29 -20.90
N GLU A 65 -5.53 13.43 -20.33
CA GLU A 65 -4.53 14.37 -20.87
C GLU A 65 -3.67 14.90 -19.73
N ILE A 66 -2.36 14.66 -19.81
CA ILE A 66 -1.37 15.27 -18.91
C ILE A 66 -0.97 16.59 -19.55
N LEU A 67 -1.62 17.67 -19.14
CA LEU A 67 -1.35 19.01 -19.70
C LEU A 67 -0.31 19.80 -18.90
N SER A 68 0.02 19.36 -17.67
CA SER A 68 0.98 20.05 -16.80
C SER A 68 1.67 19.10 -15.82
N PHE A 69 2.76 19.55 -15.20
CA PHE A 69 3.45 18.85 -14.12
C PHE A 69 2.55 18.58 -12.89
N GLU A 70 1.49 19.34 -12.72
CA GLU A 70 0.53 19.19 -11.62
C GLU A 70 -0.45 18.02 -11.86
N GLU A 71 -0.58 17.57 -13.10
CA GLU A 71 -1.51 16.50 -13.52
C GLU A 71 -0.86 15.12 -13.62
N VAL A 72 0.45 15.00 -13.34
CA VAL A 72 1.14 13.72 -13.29
C VAL A 72 0.60 12.89 -12.12
N ASP A 73 0.31 11.60 -12.36
CA ASP A 73 -0.17 10.67 -11.34
C ASP A 73 0.77 10.68 -10.13
N ARG A 74 0.22 11.09 -8.99
CA ARG A 74 0.94 11.14 -7.72
C ARG A 74 0.58 10.00 -6.80
N LYS A 75 -0.12 9.00 -7.34
CA LYS A 75 -0.62 7.85 -6.60
C LYS A 75 -0.66 6.61 -7.48
N ILE A 76 -0.20 5.50 -6.92
CA ILE A 76 -0.38 4.16 -7.46
C ILE A 76 -1.12 3.35 -6.41
N GLN A 77 -2.17 2.64 -6.80
CA GLN A 77 -2.87 1.73 -5.91
C GLN A 77 -3.21 0.46 -6.68
N LEU A 78 -2.73 -0.67 -6.18
CA LEU A 78 -2.85 -1.96 -6.82
C LEU A 78 -3.46 -2.97 -5.86
N GLY A 79 -4.32 -3.83 -6.39
CA GLY A 79 -4.84 -4.98 -5.68
C GLY A 79 -3.79 -6.08 -5.57
N VAL A 80 -3.78 -6.79 -4.47
CA VAL A 80 -2.94 -7.97 -4.25
C VAL A 80 -3.82 -9.21 -4.42
N VAL A 81 -3.62 -9.94 -5.52
CA VAL A 81 -4.34 -11.18 -5.80
C VAL A 81 -3.44 -12.37 -5.50
N GLU A 82 -3.86 -13.23 -4.57
CA GLU A 82 -3.18 -14.48 -4.27
C GLU A 82 -3.42 -15.48 -5.41
N LYS A 83 -2.33 -16.06 -5.95
CA LYS A 83 -2.39 -16.81 -7.22
C LYS A 83 -3.07 -18.16 -7.12
N VAL A 84 -2.94 -18.87 -6.02
CA VAL A 84 -3.51 -20.23 -5.87
C VAL A 84 -5.02 -20.18 -5.82
N THR A 85 -5.56 -19.22 -5.06
CA THR A 85 -7.01 -19.05 -4.88
C THR A 85 -7.65 -18.08 -5.85
N ASN A 86 -6.84 -17.33 -6.61
CA ASN A 86 -7.28 -16.22 -7.46
C ASN A 86 -8.17 -15.23 -6.69
N THR A 87 -7.79 -14.91 -5.44
CA THR A 87 -8.57 -14.07 -4.54
C THR A 87 -7.85 -12.76 -4.26
N LEU A 88 -8.59 -11.66 -4.31
CA LEU A 88 -8.10 -10.35 -3.86
C LEU A 88 -7.99 -10.38 -2.32
N VAL A 89 -6.77 -10.25 -1.80
CA VAL A 89 -6.45 -10.44 -0.37
C VAL A 89 -5.89 -9.20 0.31
N GLY A 90 -5.57 -8.17 -0.47
CA GLY A 90 -5.00 -6.94 0.03
C GLY A 90 -4.86 -5.89 -1.05
N MET A 91 -4.25 -4.78 -0.70
CA MET A 91 -3.83 -3.75 -1.64
C MET A 91 -2.51 -3.12 -1.18
N VAL A 92 -1.73 -2.66 -2.14
CA VAL A 92 -0.53 -1.86 -1.94
C VAL A 92 -0.73 -0.49 -2.55
N SER A 93 -0.16 0.53 -1.94
CA SER A 93 -0.26 1.90 -2.44
C SER A 93 1.08 2.61 -2.36
N ALA A 94 1.39 3.42 -3.38
CA ALA A 94 2.36 4.49 -3.31
C ALA A 94 1.60 5.81 -3.48
N TYR A 95 1.83 6.78 -2.61
CA TYR A 95 1.13 8.05 -2.61
C TYR A 95 2.06 9.21 -2.29
N ASN A 96 1.61 10.45 -2.55
CA ASN A 96 2.43 11.65 -2.45
C ASN A 96 3.74 11.51 -3.25
N ILE A 97 3.65 10.94 -4.47
CA ILE A 97 4.80 10.80 -5.35
C ILE A 97 5.28 12.19 -5.73
N ASN A 98 6.50 12.51 -5.33
CA ASN A 98 7.17 13.78 -5.65
C ASN A 98 8.31 13.50 -6.64
N TYR A 99 8.11 13.87 -7.89
CA TYR A 99 9.07 13.61 -8.96
C TYR A 99 10.31 14.53 -8.90
N ILE A 100 10.19 15.69 -8.26
CA ILE A 100 11.34 16.62 -8.08
C ILE A 100 12.29 16.05 -7.02
N SER A 101 11.77 15.73 -5.82
CA SER A 101 12.55 15.12 -4.73
C SER A 101 12.78 13.63 -4.95
N ARG A 102 12.06 13.01 -5.87
CA ARG A 102 12.08 11.59 -6.19
C ARG A 102 11.77 10.72 -4.95
N THR A 103 10.66 11.06 -4.28
CA THR A 103 10.21 10.42 -3.03
C THR A 103 8.74 10.04 -3.12
N CYS A 104 8.31 9.08 -2.31
CA CYS A 104 6.90 8.78 -2.07
C CYS A 104 6.71 8.12 -0.70
N TYR A 105 5.45 7.96 -0.31
CA TYR A 105 5.04 7.09 0.80
C TYR A 105 4.45 5.80 0.26
N VAL A 106 4.63 4.70 0.99
CA VAL A 106 4.00 3.41 0.67
C VAL A 106 3.19 2.90 1.84
N SER A 107 2.13 2.15 1.53
CA SER A 107 1.34 1.42 2.50
C SER A 107 0.86 0.09 1.93
N VAL A 108 0.59 -0.86 2.83
CA VAL A 108 0.00 -2.16 2.51
C VAL A 108 -1.17 -2.40 3.44
N ILE A 109 -2.29 -2.80 2.88
CA ILE A 109 -3.47 -3.23 3.63
C ILE A 109 -3.79 -4.66 3.20
N THR A 110 -3.96 -5.56 4.15
CA THR A 110 -4.45 -6.91 3.91
C THR A 110 -5.78 -7.13 4.64
N ASP A 111 -6.72 -7.83 4.03
CA ASP A 111 -7.95 -8.19 4.72
C ASP A 111 -7.68 -9.27 5.77
N LEU A 112 -7.74 -8.91 7.04
CA LEU A 112 -7.46 -9.81 8.17
C LEU A 112 -8.50 -10.94 8.31
N ARG A 113 -9.66 -10.85 7.66
CA ARG A 113 -10.67 -11.92 7.61
C ARG A 113 -10.26 -13.07 6.69
N LYS A 114 -9.44 -12.81 5.68
CA LYS A 114 -8.91 -13.81 4.74
C LYS A 114 -7.83 -14.65 5.44
N LYS A 115 -8.02 -15.97 5.59
CA LYS A 115 -7.12 -16.83 6.36
C LYS A 115 -6.43 -17.93 5.55
N ASN A 116 -6.89 -18.20 4.33
CA ASN A 116 -6.49 -19.38 3.56
C ASN A 116 -5.26 -19.14 2.65
N PHE A 117 -4.30 -18.30 3.08
CA PHE A 117 -3.06 -18.04 2.35
C PHE A 117 -1.90 -17.76 3.30
N ASN A 118 -0.67 -17.91 2.80
CA ASN A 118 0.52 -17.57 3.58
C ASN A 118 0.72 -16.05 3.59
N ARG A 119 0.15 -15.41 4.61
CA ARG A 119 0.13 -13.96 4.75
C ARG A 119 1.52 -13.32 4.70
N LEU A 120 2.50 -13.93 5.35
CA LEU A 120 3.86 -13.39 5.37
C LEU A 120 4.51 -13.40 3.98
N LYS A 121 4.35 -14.49 3.22
CA LYS A 121 4.87 -14.57 1.84
C LYS A 121 4.19 -13.56 0.92
N VAL A 122 2.85 -13.49 0.99
CA VAL A 122 2.05 -12.53 0.21
C VAL A 122 2.45 -11.09 0.54
N PHE A 123 2.50 -10.75 1.83
CA PHE A 123 2.85 -9.42 2.31
C PHE A 123 4.27 -9.02 1.90
N LYS A 124 5.24 -9.94 2.03
CA LYS A 124 6.60 -9.67 1.62
C LYS A 124 6.71 -9.46 0.11
N GLU A 125 6.16 -10.36 -0.69
CA GLU A 125 6.30 -10.29 -2.15
C GLU A 125 5.58 -9.07 -2.75
N CYS A 126 4.37 -8.75 -2.31
CA CYS A 126 3.66 -7.59 -2.84
C CYS A 126 4.40 -6.27 -2.56
N GLN A 127 5.01 -6.15 -1.38
CA GLN A 127 5.81 -4.98 -1.03
C GLN A 127 7.14 -4.96 -1.79
N ASP A 128 7.82 -6.10 -1.94
CA ASP A 128 9.07 -6.21 -2.73
C ASP A 128 8.83 -5.76 -4.19
N MET A 129 7.74 -6.22 -4.81
CA MET A 129 7.37 -5.86 -6.18
C MET A 129 7.08 -4.36 -6.32
N LEU A 130 6.35 -3.78 -5.35
CA LEU A 130 6.08 -2.34 -5.35
C LEU A 130 7.38 -1.54 -5.17
N LEU A 131 8.24 -1.90 -4.22
CA LEU A 131 9.52 -1.22 -3.99
C LEU A 131 10.42 -1.28 -5.23
N ASP A 132 10.51 -2.44 -5.89
CA ASP A 132 11.27 -2.60 -7.12
C ASP A 132 10.74 -1.68 -8.23
N HIS A 133 9.42 -1.65 -8.44
CA HIS A 133 8.80 -0.77 -9.42
C HIS A 133 9.10 0.71 -9.13
N LEU A 134 8.94 1.14 -7.88
CA LEU A 134 9.19 2.52 -7.47
C LEU A 134 10.66 2.93 -7.62
N PHE A 135 11.60 2.06 -7.24
CA PHE A 135 13.03 2.37 -7.31
C PHE A 135 13.63 2.22 -8.71
N PHE A 136 13.23 1.19 -9.47
CA PHE A 136 13.91 0.85 -10.72
C PHE A 136 13.14 1.28 -11.96
N THR A 137 11.81 1.33 -11.93
CA THR A 137 10.99 1.80 -13.06
C THR A 137 10.73 3.30 -12.96
N LEU A 138 10.22 3.79 -11.81
CA LEU A 138 9.97 5.22 -11.61
C LEU A 138 11.21 6.00 -11.16
N ASN A 139 12.32 5.31 -10.92
CA ASN A 139 13.60 5.91 -10.52
C ASN A 139 13.49 6.81 -9.27
N LEU A 140 12.63 6.46 -8.32
CA LEU A 140 12.57 7.18 -7.06
C LEU A 140 13.87 6.97 -6.27
N ARG A 141 14.24 7.96 -5.45
CA ARG A 141 15.47 7.96 -4.65
C ARG A 141 15.24 7.41 -3.25
N LYS A 142 14.07 7.75 -2.66
CA LYS A 142 13.77 7.42 -1.27
C LYS A 142 12.28 7.17 -1.11
N ILE A 143 11.96 6.14 -0.34
CA ILE A 143 10.58 5.73 -0.04
C ILE A 143 10.37 5.81 1.47
N TYR A 144 9.21 6.34 1.86
CA TYR A 144 8.79 6.44 3.25
C TYR A 144 7.64 5.47 3.53
N THR A 145 7.55 5.04 4.77
CA THR A 145 6.37 4.38 5.32
C THR A 145 6.20 4.77 6.79
N GLY A 146 5.05 4.50 7.37
CA GLY A 146 4.75 4.80 8.76
C GLY A 146 4.19 3.59 9.50
N ALA A 147 4.33 3.58 10.82
CA ALA A 147 3.70 2.63 11.71
C ALA A 147 3.34 3.31 13.03
N THR A 148 2.19 2.98 13.58
CA THR A 148 1.75 3.41 14.92
C THR A 148 2.00 2.34 15.99
N ASP A 149 2.51 1.18 15.59
CA ASP A 149 2.92 0.07 16.45
C ASP A 149 4.44 -0.13 16.32
N LYS A 150 5.14 -0.08 17.44
CA LYS A 150 6.60 -0.29 17.50
C LYS A 150 7.00 -1.65 16.94
N LYS A 151 6.22 -2.71 17.20
CA LYS A 151 6.52 -4.06 16.68
C LYS A 151 6.42 -4.10 15.15
N LEU A 152 5.41 -3.42 14.58
CA LEU A 152 5.28 -3.29 13.13
C LEU A 152 6.43 -2.47 12.53
N SER A 153 6.84 -1.39 13.21
CA SER A 153 8.03 -0.62 12.82
C SER A 153 9.29 -1.48 12.80
N ASP A 154 9.55 -2.23 13.89
CA ASP A 154 10.74 -3.11 14.00
C ASP A 154 10.69 -4.25 12.96
N PHE A 155 9.51 -4.80 12.70
CA PHE A 155 9.29 -5.80 11.65
C PHE A 155 9.62 -5.24 10.25
N THR A 156 9.12 -4.04 9.94
CA THR A 156 9.39 -3.36 8.65
C THR A 156 10.87 -3.11 8.44
N ILE A 157 11.58 -2.67 9.48
CA ILE A 157 13.03 -2.49 9.46
C ILE A 157 13.72 -3.82 9.16
N LYS A 158 13.34 -4.89 9.85
CA LYS A 158 13.95 -6.22 9.71
C LYS A 158 13.73 -6.83 8.33
N ILE A 159 12.54 -6.68 7.76
CA ILE A 159 12.13 -7.39 6.52
C ILE A 159 12.54 -6.65 5.25
N TRP A 160 12.64 -5.31 5.27
CA TRP A 160 12.92 -4.50 4.08
C TRP A 160 14.10 -3.54 4.23
N GLY A 161 14.75 -3.50 5.39
CA GLY A 161 15.92 -2.63 5.60
C GLY A 161 15.58 -1.14 5.75
N PHE A 162 14.32 -0.78 6.04
CA PHE A 162 13.98 0.58 6.39
C PHE A 162 14.76 1.06 7.62
N LYS A 163 14.93 2.37 7.74
CA LYS A 163 15.53 3.02 8.92
C LYS A 163 14.49 3.93 9.57
N ARG A 164 14.43 3.94 10.89
CA ARG A 164 13.58 4.88 11.63
C ARG A 164 14.22 6.26 11.58
N GLU A 165 13.47 7.24 11.08
CA GLU A 165 13.95 8.62 10.89
C GLU A 165 13.34 9.60 11.88
N ALA A 166 12.09 9.34 12.31
CA ALA A 166 11.42 10.18 13.28
C ALA A 166 10.41 9.39 14.12
N ILE A 167 10.09 9.95 15.28
CA ILE A 167 8.98 9.55 16.13
C ILE A 167 8.14 10.79 16.36
N PHE A 168 6.85 10.72 16.04
CA PHE A 168 5.87 11.74 16.36
C PHE A 168 5.15 11.30 17.64
N GLU A 169 5.48 11.96 18.75
CA GLU A 169 4.92 11.62 20.06
C GLU A 169 3.43 11.87 20.10
N LYS A 170 2.67 10.89 20.63
CA LYS A 170 1.22 10.97 20.85
C LYS A 170 0.43 11.44 19.61
N HIS A 171 0.86 11.00 18.43
CA HIS A 171 0.34 11.48 17.14
C HIS A 171 -0.96 10.80 16.73
N ALA A 172 -1.09 9.50 16.98
CA ALA A 172 -2.24 8.71 16.55
C ALA A 172 -3.18 8.41 17.74
N TYR A 173 -4.50 8.57 17.54
CA TYR A 173 -5.49 8.18 18.53
C TYR A 173 -6.06 6.80 18.20
N ILE A 174 -5.74 5.80 19.03
CA ILE A 174 -6.09 4.39 18.81
C ILE A 174 -6.68 3.82 20.10
N ASP A 175 -7.88 3.26 20.03
CA ASP A 175 -8.56 2.59 21.16
C ASP A 175 -8.58 3.42 22.47
N GLY A 176 -8.88 4.70 22.33
CA GLY A 176 -9.00 5.59 23.50
C GLY A 176 -7.68 6.16 24.02
N LYS A 177 -6.55 5.94 23.33
CA LYS A 177 -5.23 6.41 23.75
C LYS A 177 -4.49 7.09 22.60
N TYR A 178 -3.62 8.02 22.96
CA TYR A 178 -2.67 8.60 22.03
C TYR A 178 -1.40 7.76 21.99
N GLU A 179 -1.07 7.27 20.79
CA GLU A 179 0.10 6.44 20.51
C GLU A 179 1.11 7.20 19.63
N ASP A 180 2.38 6.82 19.73
CA ASP A 180 3.43 7.39 18.90
C ASP A 180 3.32 6.88 17.48
N ALA A 181 3.69 7.71 16.49
CA ALA A 181 3.84 7.31 15.11
C ALA A 181 5.31 7.31 14.70
N PHE A 182 5.76 6.22 14.11
CA PHE A 182 7.12 6.01 13.63
C PHE A 182 7.20 6.30 12.14
N VAL A 183 8.13 7.17 11.74
CA VAL A 183 8.43 7.45 10.34
C VAL A 183 9.66 6.66 9.93
N LEU A 184 9.53 5.87 8.87
CA LEU A 184 10.58 5.01 8.36
C LEU A 184 10.93 5.43 6.94
N GLY A 185 12.22 5.46 6.62
CA GLY A 185 12.75 5.77 5.31
C GLY A 185 13.64 4.67 4.75
N LEU A 186 13.60 4.47 3.44
CA LEU A 186 14.43 3.52 2.71
C LEU A 186 15.01 4.19 1.48
N PHE A 187 16.32 4.24 1.34
CA PHE A 187 16.99 4.71 0.14
C PHE A 187 17.14 3.58 -0.90
N LYS A 188 17.16 3.95 -2.18
CA LYS A 188 17.37 3.02 -3.30
C LYS A 188 18.64 2.18 -3.12
N GLU A 189 19.74 2.81 -2.71
CA GLU A 189 21.03 2.16 -2.50
C GLU A 189 20.99 1.16 -1.33
N ASP A 190 20.25 1.48 -0.26
CA ASP A 190 20.05 0.56 0.88
C ASP A 190 19.21 -0.64 0.46
N TRP A 191 18.14 -0.43 -0.34
CA TRP A 191 17.33 -1.50 -0.91
C TRP A 191 18.14 -2.44 -1.81
N GLN A 192 18.98 -1.88 -2.69
CA GLN A 192 19.86 -2.67 -3.55
C GLN A 192 20.84 -3.54 -2.76
N ARG A 193 21.40 -3.01 -1.66
CA ARG A 193 22.29 -3.76 -0.77
C ARG A 193 21.54 -4.85 -0.01
N PHE A 194 20.36 -4.54 0.49
CA PHE A 194 19.50 -5.46 1.24
C PHE A 194 19.09 -6.68 0.40
N LYS A 195 18.77 -6.49 -0.87
CA LYS A 195 18.38 -7.60 -1.79
C LYS A 195 19.55 -8.52 -2.18
N LYS A 196 20.80 -8.09 -2.03
CA LYS A 196 21.99 -8.89 -2.37
C LYS A 196 22.43 -9.84 -1.25
N ILE A 197 21.83 -9.70 -0.07
CA ILE A 197 22.05 -10.57 1.09
C ILE A 197 21.03 -11.72 1.07
#